data_d81549f833975b46b3e4bbc85ba880b8
#
_entry.id   d81549f833975b46b3e4bbc85ba880b8
#
_cell.length_a   1.000
_cell.length_b   1.000
_cell.length_c   1.000
_cell.angle_alpha   90.00
_cell.angle_beta   90.00
_cell.angle_gamma   90.00
#
_symmetry.space_group_name_H-M   'P 1'
#
loop_
_entity.id
_entity.type
_entity.pdbx_description
1 polymer ?
#
loop_
_entity_poly.entity_id
_entity_poly.type
_entity_poly.pdbx_seq_one_letter_code
_entity_poly.pdbx_strand_id
1 'polypeptide(L)' 'MRNFDVAGYGVGASSDPCSNVYMGTARNSEIETQIASKSILENKYNIRVALSLHSIGIQMLNYFNDVLEQ' A
#
# COMPACT_ATOMS: atom_id res chain seq x y z
N MET A 1 -0.99 -1.57 4.99
CA MET A 1 -0.83 -1.72 3.54
C MET A 1 -2.13 -1.88 2.77
N ARG A 2 -3.23 -1.69 3.43
CA ARG A 2 -4.54 -1.90 2.78
C ARG A 2 -5.12 -0.62 2.19
N ASN A 3 -4.43 0.49 2.37
CA ASN A 3 -4.94 1.81 1.98
C ASN A 3 -4.35 2.34 0.67
N PHE A 4 -3.41 1.64 0.06
CA PHE A 4 -2.75 2.11 -1.16
C PHE A 4 -3.71 2.14 -2.35
N ASP A 5 -3.54 3.16 -3.19
CA ASP A 5 -4.34 3.35 -4.41
C ASP A 5 -3.79 2.47 -5.53
N VAL A 6 -4.14 1.20 -5.47
CA VAL A 6 -3.69 0.20 -6.44
C VAL A 6 -4.86 -0.68 -6.85
N ALA A 7 -4.70 -1.41 -7.94
CA ALA A 7 -5.64 -2.44 -8.33
C ALA A 7 -5.77 -3.45 -7.18
N GLY A 8 -6.94 -3.87 -6.83
CA GLY A 8 -7.15 -4.75 -5.69
C GLY A 8 -7.41 -4.04 -4.38
N TYR A 9 -7.44 -2.71 -4.37
CA TYR A 9 -7.86 -1.97 -3.18
C TYR A 9 -9.22 -2.49 -2.70
N GLY A 10 -9.31 -2.77 -1.41
CA GLY A 10 -10.52 -3.31 -0.79
C GLY A 10 -10.62 -4.83 -0.80
N VAL A 11 -9.90 -5.53 -1.68
CA VAL A 11 -9.91 -6.99 -1.72
C VAL A 11 -9.19 -7.53 -0.49
N GLY A 12 -9.85 -8.37 0.28
CA GLY A 12 -9.30 -8.90 1.51
C GLY A 12 -9.20 -7.88 2.64
N ALA A 13 -9.88 -6.74 2.52
CA ALA A 13 -9.88 -5.68 3.51
C ALA A 13 -11.30 -5.42 4.00
N SER A 14 -11.41 -4.65 5.08
CA SER A 14 -12.68 -4.32 5.73
C SER A 14 -12.92 -2.82 5.71
N SER A 15 -14.19 -2.43 5.64
CA SER A 15 -14.63 -1.05 5.83
C SER A 15 -14.91 -0.72 7.30
N ASP A 16 -14.78 -1.68 8.20
CA ASP A 16 -14.96 -1.48 9.63
C ASP A 16 -13.72 -0.86 10.25
N PRO A 17 -13.80 0.37 10.80
CA PRO A 17 -12.63 1.02 11.40
C PRO A 17 -11.98 0.25 12.54
N CYS A 18 -12.70 -0.68 13.15
CA CYS A 18 -12.18 -1.50 14.25
C CYS A 18 -11.52 -2.79 13.77
N SER A 19 -11.56 -3.06 12.48
CA SER A 19 -10.93 -4.27 11.91
C SER A 19 -9.42 -4.10 11.78
N ASN A 20 -8.69 -5.18 12.03
CA ASN A 20 -7.25 -5.21 11.80
C ASN A 20 -6.87 -5.08 10.33
N VAL A 21 -7.83 -5.25 9.43
CA VAL A 21 -7.62 -5.13 7.99
C VAL A 21 -8.41 -3.96 7.40
N TYR A 22 -8.65 -2.94 8.20
CA TYR A 22 -9.35 -1.74 7.76
C TYR A 22 -8.60 -1.07 6.60
N MET A 23 -9.33 -0.72 5.56
CA MET A 23 -8.76 -0.15 4.34
C MET A 23 -8.75 1.38 4.30
N GLY A 24 -9.22 2.04 5.37
CA GLY A 24 -9.36 3.49 5.40
C GLY A 24 -10.69 3.95 4.81
N THR A 25 -10.95 5.26 4.87
CA THR A 25 -12.20 5.83 4.35
C THR A 25 -12.22 5.91 2.82
N ALA A 26 -11.07 5.96 2.21
CA ALA A 26 -10.91 6.01 0.76
C ALA A 26 -9.51 5.55 0.40
N ARG A 27 -9.27 5.34 -0.88
CA ARG A 27 -7.92 5.04 -1.38
C ARG A 27 -6.97 6.15 -0.95
N ASN A 28 -5.83 5.77 -0.40
CA ASN A 28 -4.77 6.70 -0.01
C ASN A 28 -5.25 7.78 0.97
N SER A 29 -6.22 7.44 1.83
CA SER A 29 -6.79 8.39 2.79
C SER A 29 -5.90 8.61 4.01
N GLU A 30 -5.06 7.63 4.35
CA GLU A 30 -4.25 7.67 5.57
C GLU A 30 -2.92 8.36 5.30
N ILE A 31 -2.48 9.19 6.27
CA ILE A 31 -1.28 10.01 6.11
C ILE A 31 -0.02 9.15 5.88
N GLU A 32 0.06 8.00 6.54
CA GLU A 32 1.20 7.08 6.39
C GLU A 32 1.29 6.56 4.96
N THR A 33 0.14 6.24 4.38
CA THR A 33 0.06 5.77 3.01
C THR A 33 0.43 6.88 2.02
N GLN A 34 -0.03 8.10 2.28
CA GLN A 34 0.29 9.25 1.46
C GLN A 34 1.80 9.53 1.46
N ILE A 35 2.43 9.48 2.63
CA ILE A 35 3.86 9.72 2.77
C ILE A 35 4.65 8.63 2.05
N ALA A 36 4.29 7.37 2.26
CA ALA A 36 4.96 6.24 1.62
C ALA A 36 4.83 6.30 0.11
N SER A 37 3.64 6.56 -0.40
CA SER A 37 3.38 6.67 -1.84
C SER A 37 4.17 7.80 -2.47
N LYS A 38 4.22 8.95 -1.81
CA LYS A 38 4.99 10.10 -2.29
C LYS A 38 6.47 9.77 -2.38
N SER A 39 7.02 9.15 -1.33
CA SER A 39 8.43 8.76 -1.30
C SER A 39 8.77 7.77 -2.42
N ILE A 40 7.90 6.78 -2.64
CA ILE A 40 8.09 5.79 -3.69
C ILE A 40 8.08 6.46 -5.08
N LEU A 41 7.09 7.32 -5.33
CA LEU A 41 6.96 7.98 -6.63
C LEU A 41 8.10 8.94 -6.91
N GLU A 42 8.59 9.65 -5.90
CA GLU A 42 9.73 10.57 -6.05
C GLU A 42 11.03 9.83 -6.39
N ASN A 43 11.15 8.57 -5.98
CA ASN A 43 12.36 7.77 -6.15
C ASN A 43 12.18 6.61 -7.13
N LYS A 44 11.11 6.60 -7.91
CA LYS A 44 10.72 5.42 -8.71
C LYS A 44 11.81 4.96 -9.68
N TYR A 45 12.63 5.85 -10.19
CA TYR A 45 13.70 5.48 -11.11
C TYR A 45 14.94 4.92 -10.42
N ASN A 46 15.02 5.07 -9.10
CA ASN A 46 16.14 4.60 -8.29
C ASN A 46 15.83 3.34 -7.51
N ILE A 47 14.55 3.03 -7.31
CA ILE A 47 14.12 1.87 -6.53
C ILE A 47 14.16 0.64 -7.42
N ARG A 48 14.84 -0.40 -6.95
CA ARG A 48 14.95 -1.67 -7.67
C ARG A 48 14.25 -2.82 -6.97
N VAL A 49 14.14 -2.73 -5.64
CA VAL A 49 13.51 -3.77 -4.83
C VAL A 49 12.74 -3.10 -3.70
N ALA A 50 11.57 -3.61 -3.39
CA ALA A 50 10.81 -3.23 -2.20
C ALA A 50 10.30 -4.48 -1.49
N LEU A 51 10.42 -4.49 -0.16
CA LEU A 51 9.95 -5.58 0.67
C LEU A 51 9.06 -5.01 1.76
N SER A 52 7.97 -5.70 2.05
CA SER A 52 7.12 -5.41 3.20
C SER A 52 7.17 -6.61 4.14
N LEU A 53 7.64 -6.37 5.36
CA LEU A 53 7.80 -7.43 6.36
C LEU A 53 6.63 -7.40 7.32
N HIS A 54 6.01 -8.55 7.50
CA HIS A 54 4.88 -8.70 8.40
C HIS A 54 5.18 -9.79 9.42
N SER A 55 4.51 -9.74 10.57
CA SER A 55 4.71 -10.73 11.63
C SER A 55 4.30 -12.15 11.23
N ILE A 56 3.46 -12.30 10.19
CA ILE A 56 2.96 -13.60 9.72
C ILE A 56 3.66 -14.05 8.44
N GLY A 57 4.62 -13.28 7.93
CA GLY A 57 5.34 -13.68 6.75
C GLY A 57 5.90 -12.51 5.96
N ILE A 58 6.57 -12.84 4.88
CA ILE A 58 7.13 -11.87 3.96
C ILE A 58 6.27 -11.87 2.71
N GLN A 59 5.79 -10.70 2.31
CA GLN A 59 5.03 -10.53 1.08
C GLN A 59 5.83 -9.68 0.12
N MET A 60 6.03 -10.17 -1.09
CA MET A 60 6.52 -9.35 -2.17
C MET A 60 5.36 -8.54 -2.72
N LEU A 61 5.57 -7.24 -2.88
CA LEU A 61 4.51 -6.33 -3.26
C LEU A 61 4.34 -6.31 -4.77
N ASN A 62 3.48 -7.18 -5.31
CA ASN A 62 3.16 -7.14 -6.72
C ASN A 62 2.51 -5.80 -7.11
N TYR A 63 1.67 -5.28 -6.25
CA TYR A 63 1.04 -3.98 -6.49
C TYR A 63 2.01 -2.79 -6.32
N PHE A 64 3.24 -3.03 -5.91
CA PHE A 64 4.28 -2.01 -5.89
C PHE A 64 4.50 -1.42 -7.28
N ASN A 65 4.46 -2.26 -8.30
CA ASN A 65 4.58 -1.80 -9.68
C ASN A 65 3.41 -0.88 -10.05
N ASP A 66 2.21 -1.16 -9.55
CA ASP A 66 1.04 -0.32 -9.82
C ASP A 66 1.25 1.10 -9.25
N VAL A 67 1.86 1.20 -8.08
CA VAL A 67 2.19 2.50 -7.47
C VAL A 67 3.21 3.23 -8.34
N LEU A 68 4.23 2.53 -8.82
CA LEU A 68 5.28 3.14 -9.63
C LEU A 68 4.79 3.59 -11.01
N GLU A 69 3.74 2.98 -11.52
CA GLU A 69 3.18 3.28 -12.83
C GLU A 69 2.17 4.41 -12.84
N GLN A 70 1.80 4.92 -11.69
CA GLN A 70 0.85 6.03 -11.57
C GLN A 70 1.39 7.34 -12.14
#